data_877e8a66b1d5aea6ffaaefbe1f588ee0
#
_entry.id   877e8a66b1d5aea6ffaaefbe1f588ee0
#
_cell.length_a   1.000
_cell.length_b   1.000
_cell.length_c   1.000
_cell.angle_alpha   90.00
_cell.angle_beta   90.00
_cell.angle_gamma   90.00
#
_symmetry.space_group_name_H-M   'P 1'
#
loop_
_entity.id
_entity.type
_entity.pdbx_description
1 polymer ?
#
loop_
_entity_poly.entity_id
_entity_poly.type
_entity_poly.pdbx_seq_one_letter_code
_entity_poly.pdbx_strand_id
1 'polypeptide(L)'
;MKAGVFFENFGPYHVARLNAASERIQVLGLEWRGRSQTYAWEPFAFGVHFEKRTLLGRDDKCFSNDNLLRCLEKEMAPLSLNAVVVNGWGDFGSLAVISWALKYQIPTIIMSESTAWDEPRKPVKEWIKRQVVGLGSAALAGGTPHRDYLIQLGMPPENIFLGYDAVDNDYFAKNAAVVRSQKSEVRRKQGLPEKYFLASARFVEKKNLPRLIEAYAVYRKSAEFEYAKTEIWDLVLLGDGALRKELEARSLELGVSQWIHMPGFRQYPDLPDYYGCAQAFIHPSTTEQWGLVVNEAMASGLPVLVSNRCGCAPDLVAEGVNGFTFDPFNVQQIAGMMLKVSEPYFPLAAFGEASQHIIADWGPKRFADGLFAATETAIKVGPRRASLLQRLILRGLMLR
;
A
#
# COMPACT_ATOMS: atom_id res chain seq x y z
N MET A 1 -23.65 -11.78 8.69
CA MET A 1 -23.56 -10.39 8.22
C MET A 1 -23.08 -10.38 6.77
N LYS A 2 -23.63 -9.50 5.93
CA LYS A 2 -23.24 -9.31 4.52
C LYS A 2 -22.73 -7.89 4.32
N ALA A 3 -21.46 -7.74 3.87
CA ALA A 3 -20.84 -6.45 3.60
C ALA A 3 -20.53 -6.29 2.10
N GLY A 4 -20.91 -5.15 1.53
CA GLY A 4 -20.52 -4.75 0.18
C GLY A 4 -19.22 -3.94 0.24
N VAL A 5 -18.11 -4.47 -0.30
CA VAL A 5 -16.79 -3.84 -0.24
C VAL A 5 -16.40 -3.30 -1.61
N PHE A 6 -16.16 -1.98 -1.68
CA PHE A 6 -15.96 -1.24 -2.92
C PHE A 6 -14.51 -0.84 -3.14
N PHE A 7 -14.01 -1.12 -4.35
CA PHE A 7 -12.73 -0.65 -4.86
C PHE A 7 -12.87 -0.12 -6.29
N GLU A 8 -11.92 0.66 -6.76
CA GLU A 8 -11.88 1.06 -8.17
C GLU A 8 -11.73 -0.18 -9.06
N ASN A 9 -10.78 -1.05 -8.73
CA ASN A 9 -10.54 -2.35 -9.37
C ASN A 9 -9.89 -3.31 -8.37
N PHE A 10 -9.97 -4.61 -8.66
CA PHE A 10 -9.29 -5.62 -7.84
C PHE A 10 -7.90 -5.94 -8.39
N GLY A 11 -6.89 -5.80 -7.53
CA GLY A 11 -5.55 -6.36 -7.72
C GLY A 11 -5.30 -7.50 -6.73
N PRO A 12 -4.09 -8.12 -6.77
CA PRO A 12 -3.76 -9.29 -5.93
C PRO A 12 -4.01 -9.06 -4.44
N TYR A 13 -3.64 -7.89 -3.92
CA TYR A 13 -3.80 -7.56 -2.50
C TYR A 13 -5.27 -7.46 -2.07
N HIS A 14 -6.14 -6.89 -2.94
CA HIS A 14 -7.57 -6.82 -2.66
C HIS A 14 -8.19 -8.22 -2.59
N VAL A 15 -7.79 -9.10 -3.51
CA VAL A 15 -8.27 -10.49 -3.52
C VAL A 15 -7.83 -11.22 -2.26
N ALA A 16 -6.55 -11.13 -1.86
CA ALA A 16 -6.06 -11.76 -0.64
C ALA A 16 -6.82 -11.30 0.62
N ARG A 17 -7.03 -9.97 0.76
CA ARG A 17 -7.79 -9.37 1.88
C ARG A 17 -9.24 -9.86 1.91
N LEU A 18 -9.93 -9.83 0.76
CA LEU A 18 -11.35 -10.19 0.70
C LEU A 18 -11.58 -11.70 0.81
N ASN A 19 -10.64 -12.54 0.34
CA ASN A 19 -10.68 -13.98 0.57
C ASN A 19 -10.64 -14.28 2.08
N ALA A 20 -9.68 -13.70 2.80
CA ALA A 20 -9.60 -13.86 4.26
C ALA A 20 -10.84 -13.33 4.96
N ALA A 21 -11.40 -12.19 4.53
CA ALA A 21 -12.62 -11.65 5.09
C ALA A 21 -13.84 -12.54 4.83
N SER A 22 -13.89 -13.23 3.68
CA SER A 22 -14.99 -14.12 3.32
C SER A 22 -15.11 -15.35 4.24
N GLU A 23 -14.05 -15.70 4.95
CA GLU A 23 -14.07 -16.75 5.98
C GLU A 23 -14.80 -16.32 7.27
N ARG A 24 -14.99 -15.00 7.47
CA ARG A 24 -15.58 -14.42 8.68
C ARG A 24 -16.97 -13.86 8.47
N ILE A 25 -17.23 -13.23 7.32
CA ILE A 25 -18.49 -12.60 6.93
C ILE A 25 -18.80 -12.88 5.46
N GLN A 26 -20.05 -12.75 5.07
CA GLN A 26 -20.41 -12.80 3.66
C GLN A 26 -19.93 -11.50 2.99
N VAL A 27 -18.95 -11.61 2.10
CA VAL A 27 -18.36 -10.51 1.34
C VAL A 27 -18.93 -10.46 -0.06
N LEU A 28 -19.45 -9.29 -0.46
CA LEU A 28 -19.71 -8.94 -1.84
C LEU A 28 -18.65 -7.92 -2.27
N GLY A 29 -17.67 -8.34 -3.07
CA GLY A 29 -16.66 -7.46 -3.65
C GLY A 29 -17.21 -6.74 -4.89
N LEU A 30 -17.12 -5.43 -4.88
CA LEU A 30 -17.65 -4.57 -5.95
C LEU A 30 -16.52 -3.70 -6.50
N GLU A 31 -16.31 -3.77 -7.81
CA GLU A 31 -15.35 -2.91 -8.51
C GLU A 31 -16.04 -2.07 -9.58
N TRP A 32 -15.56 -0.82 -9.74
CA TRP A 32 -16.11 0.07 -10.76
C TRP A 32 -15.70 -0.36 -12.15
N ARG A 33 -14.41 -0.76 -12.30
CA ARG A 33 -13.77 -1.05 -13.59
C ARG A 33 -13.00 -2.37 -13.50
N GLY A 34 -12.94 -3.09 -14.58
CA GLY A 34 -12.16 -4.34 -14.67
C GLY A 34 -10.64 -4.11 -14.87
N ARG A 35 -10.17 -2.86 -15.00
CA ARG A 35 -8.76 -2.49 -15.16
C ARG A 35 -8.43 -1.20 -14.43
N SER A 36 -7.25 -1.13 -13.82
CA SER A 36 -6.70 0.09 -13.23
C SER A 36 -6.11 1.00 -14.31
N GLN A 37 -6.31 2.32 -14.14
CA GLN A 37 -5.56 3.32 -14.91
C GLN A 37 -4.19 3.61 -14.30
N THR A 38 -4.00 3.25 -13.04
CA THR A 38 -2.80 3.57 -12.25
C THR A 38 -1.80 2.45 -12.19
N TYR A 39 -2.26 1.19 -12.22
CA TYR A 39 -1.43 0.00 -12.07
C TYR A 39 -1.55 -0.89 -13.30
N ALA A 40 -0.40 -1.25 -13.90
CA ALA A 40 -0.32 -2.12 -15.07
C ALA A 40 -0.45 -3.62 -14.73
N TRP A 41 -1.15 -3.95 -13.62
CA TRP A 41 -1.42 -5.35 -13.26
C TRP A 41 -2.35 -5.99 -14.30
N GLU A 42 -2.02 -7.21 -14.68
CA GLU A 42 -2.96 -8.06 -15.40
C GLU A 42 -4.20 -8.36 -14.54
N PRO A 43 -5.39 -8.52 -15.17
CA PRO A 43 -6.59 -8.87 -14.42
C PRO A 43 -6.39 -10.15 -13.63
N PHE A 44 -6.51 -10.08 -12.30
CA PHE A 44 -6.37 -11.23 -11.43
C PHE A 44 -7.70 -11.99 -11.39
N ALA A 45 -7.74 -13.15 -12.07
CA ALA A 45 -8.96 -13.96 -12.23
C ALA A 45 -8.97 -15.23 -11.37
N PHE A 46 -7.84 -15.58 -10.73
CA PHE A 46 -7.68 -16.86 -10.03
C PHE A 46 -7.77 -16.68 -8.50
N GLY A 47 -8.33 -17.70 -7.82
CA GLY A 47 -8.34 -17.78 -6.36
C GLY A 47 -9.30 -16.79 -5.67
N VAL A 48 -10.36 -16.34 -6.35
CA VAL A 48 -11.41 -15.50 -5.74
C VAL A 48 -12.42 -16.40 -5.02
N HIS A 49 -12.52 -16.26 -3.70
CA HIS A 49 -13.41 -17.07 -2.85
C HIS A 49 -14.64 -16.30 -2.34
N PHE A 50 -14.86 -15.06 -2.80
CA PHE A 50 -16.01 -14.22 -2.46
C PHE A 50 -16.85 -13.90 -3.71
N GLU A 51 -18.10 -13.47 -3.51
CA GLU A 51 -18.95 -12.99 -4.62
C GLU A 51 -18.34 -11.69 -5.17
N LYS A 52 -17.96 -11.70 -6.47
CA LYS A 52 -17.36 -10.54 -7.14
C LYS A 52 -18.29 -10.02 -8.23
N ARG A 53 -18.47 -8.69 -8.29
CA ARG A 53 -19.18 -8.00 -9.38
C ARG A 53 -18.40 -6.80 -9.90
N THR A 54 -18.34 -6.65 -11.21
CA THR A 54 -17.83 -5.46 -11.90
C THR A 54 -19.04 -4.63 -12.37
N LEU A 55 -19.14 -3.39 -11.91
CA LEU A 55 -20.32 -2.54 -12.14
C LEU A 55 -20.34 -1.94 -13.54
N LEU A 56 -19.17 -1.53 -14.05
CA LEU A 56 -18.99 -1.00 -15.40
C LEU A 56 -18.21 -1.98 -16.24
N GLY A 57 -18.64 -2.24 -17.49
CA GLY A 57 -18.00 -3.20 -18.38
C GLY A 57 -16.54 -2.85 -18.69
N ARG A 58 -15.77 -3.82 -19.25
CA ARG A 58 -14.34 -3.64 -19.58
C ARG A 58 -14.07 -2.57 -20.65
N ASP A 59 -15.07 -2.27 -21.49
CA ASP A 59 -14.96 -1.42 -22.67
C ASP A 59 -15.73 -0.09 -22.56
N ASP A 60 -16.19 0.29 -21.36
CA ASP A 60 -16.92 1.54 -21.17
C ASP A 60 -16.01 2.76 -21.38
N LYS A 61 -15.86 3.15 -22.65
CA LYS A 61 -15.36 4.48 -23.03
C LYS A 61 -16.21 5.62 -22.47
N CYS A 62 -17.40 5.29 -21.94
CA CYS A 62 -18.39 6.19 -21.35
C CYS A 62 -18.46 6.02 -19.83
N PHE A 63 -17.30 6.17 -19.13
CA PHE A 63 -17.37 6.42 -17.69
C PHE A 63 -18.00 7.82 -17.51
N SER A 64 -19.27 7.85 -17.18
CA SER A 64 -19.92 9.06 -16.66
C SER A 64 -20.39 8.80 -15.24
N ASN A 65 -20.35 9.85 -14.44
CA ASN A 65 -20.85 9.82 -13.07
C ASN A 65 -22.32 9.36 -13.02
N ASP A 66 -23.12 9.72 -14.02
CA ASP A 66 -24.54 9.32 -14.13
C ASP A 66 -24.69 7.82 -14.39
N ASN A 67 -23.81 7.23 -15.20
CA ASN A 67 -23.84 5.79 -15.45
C ASN A 67 -23.50 5.00 -14.18
N LEU A 68 -22.51 5.44 -13.40
CA LEU A 68 -22.18 4.79 -12.14
C LEU A 68 -23.34 4.87 -11.14
N LEU A 69 -23.99 6.03 -11.00
CA LEU A 69 -25.14 6.17 -10.10
C LEU A 69 -26.30 5.26 -10.52
N ARG A 70 -26.59 5.14 -11.83
CA ARG A 70 -27.62 4.20 -12.33
C ARG A 70 -27.25 2.74 -12.09
N CYS A 71 -25.98 2.37 -12.30
CA CYS A 71 -25.50 1.02 -12.01
C CYS A 71 -25.61 0.69 -10.52
N LEU A 72 -25.23 1.61 -9.63
CA LEU A 72 -25.40 1.43 -8.19
C LEU A 72 -26.86 1.18 -7.81
N GLU A 73 -27.81 1.97 -8.34
CA GLU A 73 -29.24 1.78 -8.08
C GLU A 73 -29.72 0.41 -8.58
N LYS A 74 -29.36 0.03 -9.78
CA LYS A 74 -29.78 -1.24 -10.40
C LYS A 74 -29.21 -2.47 -9.71
N GLU A 75 -27.89 -2.46 -9.47
CA GLU A 75 -27.16 -3.65 -9.01
C GLU A 75 -27.19 -3.83 -7.50
N MET A 76 -27.31 -2.74 -6.73
CA MET A 76 -27.24 -2.78 -5.28
C MET A 76 -28.60 -2.70 -4.56
N ALA A 77 -29.60 -2.03 -5.14
CA ALA A 77 -30.90 -1.91 -4.49
C ALA A 77 -31.55 -3.27 -4.13
N PRO A 78 -31.42 -4.34 -4.96
CA PRO A 78 -31.97 -5.64 -4.62
C PRO A 78 -31.12 -6.40 -3.57
N LEU A 79 -29.94 -5.89 -3.13
CA LEU A 79 -29.05 -6.58 -2.23
C LEU A 79 -29.36 -6.23 -0.77
N SER A 80 -29.58 -7.24 0.03
CA SER A 80 -29.77 -7.08 1.49
C SER A 80 -28.41 -6.94 2.19
N LEU A 81 -27.75 -5.77 2.04
CA LEU A 81 -26.46 -5.48 2.68
C LEU A 81 -26.67 -4.97 4.12
N ASN A 82 -25.91 -5.50 5.05
CA ASN A 82 -25.88 -5.01 6.43
C ASN A 82 -24.96 -3.79 6.60
N ALA A 83 -23.93 -3.65 5.75
CA ALA A 83 -23.05 -2.50 5.69
C ALA A 83 -22.41 -2.36 4.30
N VAL A 84 -21.98 -1.14 3.95
CA VAL A 84 -21.10 -0.87 2.81
C VAL A 84 -19.74 -0.38 3.28
N VAL A 85 -18.70 -0.75 2.56
CA VAL A 85 -17.32 -0.41 2.86
C VAL A 85 -16.74 0.31 1.66
N VAL A 86 -16.22 1.53 1.86
CA VAL A 86 -15.71 2.41 0.81
C VAL A 86 -14.23 2.68 0.98
N ASN A 87 -13.51 2.83 -0.13
CA ASN A 87 -12.08 3.12 -0.14
C ASN A 87 -11.83 4.64 -0.01
N GLY A 88 -11.99 5.18 1.20
CA GLY A 88 -11.73 6.58 1.48
C GLY A 88 -12.91 7.52 1.14
N TRP A 89 -12.56 8.77 0.87
CA TRP A 89 -13.51 9.87 0.61
C TRP A 89 -13.04 10.79 -0.53
N GLY A 90 -12.01 10.39 -1.28
CA GLY A 90 -11.35 11.25 -2.28
C GLY A 90 -11.82 11.03 -3.71
N ASP A 91 -12.46 9.92 -4.01
CA ASP A 91 -12.92 9.57 -5.36
C ASP A 91 -14.44 9.59 -5.49
N PHE A 92 -14.88 9.79 -6.73
CA PHE A 92 -16.32 9.85 -7.05
C PHE A 92 -17.06 8.57 -6.65
N GLY A 93 -16.47 7.39 -6.87
CA GLY A 93 -17.12 6.11 -6.60
C GLY A 93 -17.42 5.93 -5.11
N SER A 94 -16.45 6.21 -4.24
CA SER A 94 -16.62 6.18 -2.78
C SER A 94 -17.72 7.15 -2.31
N LEU A 95 -17.72 8.39 -2.85
CA LEU A 95 -18.74 9.39 -2.51
C LEU A 95 -20.13 8.99 -3.01
N ALA A 96 -20.22 8.38 -4.19
CA ALA A 96 -21.48 7.88 -4.73
C ALA A 96 -22.06 6.75 -3.87
N VAL A 97 -21.23 5.81 -3.40
CA VAL A 97 -21.66 4.74 -2.48
C VAL A 97 -22.10 5.31 -1.13
N ILE A 98 -21.37 6.28 -0.57
CA ILE A 98 -21.79 6.96 0.68
C ILE A 98 -23.18 7.61 0.47
N SER A 99 -23.39 8.32 -0.65
CA SER A 99 -24.66 8.95 -0.97
C SER A 99 -25.79 7.92 -1.12
N TRP A 100 -25.51 6.81 -1.79
CA TRP A 100 -26.42 5.69 -1.95
C TRP A 100 -26.78 5.05 -0.59
N ALA A 101 -25.78 4.78 0.25
CA ALA A 101 -25.96 4.19 1.57
C ALA A 101 -26.82 5.08 2.49
N LEU A 102 -26.64 6.41 2.43
CA LEU A 102 -27.48 7.37 3.15
C LEU A 102 -28.94 7.32 2.69
N LYS A 103 -29.17 7.17 1.38
CA LYS A 103 -30.54 7.05 0.81
C LYS A 103 -31.24 5.78 1.31
N TYR A 104 -30.55 4.66 1.31
CA TYR A 104 -31.08 3.35 1.69
C TYR A 104 -30.93 3.02 3.18
N GLN A 105 -30.43 3.97 3.98
CA GLN A 105 -30.22 3.82 5.43
C GLN A 105 -29.37 2.58 5.77
N ILE A 106 -28.24 2.42 5.05
CA ILE A 106 -27.25 1.36 5.27
C ILE A 106 -26.01 1.97 5.94
N PRO A 107 -25.48 1.36 7.03
CA PRO A 107 -24.26 1.83 7.68
C PRO A 107 -23.06 1.81 6.73
N THR A 108 -22.21 2.84 6.80
CA THR A 108 -21.00 2.98 5.99
C THR A 108 -19.77 2.80 6.82
N ILE A 109 -18.83 1.97 6.34
CA ILE A 109 -17.48 1.82 6.88
C ILE A 109 -16.52 2.50 5.92
N ILE A 110 -15.64 3.37 6.45
CA ILE A 110 -14.64 4.08 5.66
C ILE A 110 -13.28 3.41 5.85
N MET A 111 -12.70 2.84 4.80
CA MET A 111 -11.30 2.45 4.78
C MET A 111 -10.42 3.68 4.55
N SER A 112 -9.27 3.79 5.21
CA SER A 112 -8.42 4.98 5.07
C SER A 112 -6.94 4.68 5.23
N GLU A 113 -6.18 5.17 4.25
CA GLU A 113 -4.70 5.24 4.26
C GLU A 113 -4.20 6.68 4.44
N SER A 114 -5.08 7.65 4.72
CA SER A 114 -4.66 9.05 4.89
C SER A 114 -4.03 9.27 6.26
N THR A 115 -2.93 10.04 6.30
CA THR A 115 -2.24 10.48 7.52
C THR A 115 -2.32 12.00 7.67
N ALA A 116 -1.95 12.52 8.83
CA ALA A 116 -1.93 13.98 9.07
C ALA A 116 -0.87 14.72 8.22
N TRP A 117 0.06 14.01 7.58
CA TRP A 117 1.21 14.58 6.85
C TRP A 117 1.34 14.15 5.38
N ASP A 118 0.40 13.36 4.84
CA ASP A 118 0.46 12.88 3.45
C ASP A 118 0.27 14.01 2.41
N GLU A 119 -0.35 15.14 2.80
CA GLU A 119 -0.46 16.36 2.01
C GLU A 119 -0.43 17.61 2.92
N PRO A 120 -0.13 18.80 2.38
CA PRO A 120 -0.26 20.06 3.13
C PRO A 120 -1.70 20.29 3.60
N ARG A 121 -1.89 20.49 4.90
CA ARG A 121 -3.22 20.66 5.50
C ARG A 121 -3.75 22.07 5.29
N LYS A 122 -4.99 22.17 4.78
CA LYS A 122 -5.72 23.42 4.58
C LYS A 122 -7.02 23.37 5.40
N PRO A 123 -7.28 24.37 6.29
CA PRO A 123 -8.43 24.33 7.21
C PRO A 123 -9.77 23.99 6.55
N VAL A 124 -10.04 24.57 5.37
CA VAL A 124 -11.28 24.32 4.63
C VAL A 124 -11.36 22.87 4.12
N LYS A 125 -10.24 22.32 3.61
CA LYS A 125 -10.20 20.92 3.20
C LYS A 125 -10.42 19.97 4.37
N GLU A 126 -9.77 20.24 5.51
CA GLU A 126 -9.92 19.44 6.73
C GLU A 126 -11.36 19.50 7.26
N TRP A 127 -11.97 20.67 7.24
CA TRP A 127 -13.37 20.81 7.61
C TRP A 127 -14.30 20.00 6.68
N ILE A 128 -14.07 20.03 5.35
CA ILE A 128 -14.83 19.21 4.38
C ILE A 128 -14.63 17.72 4.68
N LYS A 129 -13.38 17.28 4.92
CA LYS A 129 -13.09 15.88 5.27
C LYS A 129 -13.84 15.44 6.53
N ARG A 130 -13.88 16.28 7.57
CA ARG A 130 -14.68 16.02 8.79
C ARG A 130 -16.15 15.80 8.48
N GLN A 131 -16.73 16.60 7.57
CA GLN A 131 -18.13 16.42 7.20
C GLN A 131 -18.39 15.07 6.53
N VAL A 132 -17.48 14.61 5.66
CA VAL A 132 -17.60 13.32 4.97
C VAL A 132 -17.31 12.15 5.91
N VAL A 133 -16.22 12.21 6.69
CA VAL A 133 -15.86 11.18 7.69
C VAL A 133 -16.96 11.00 8.73
N GLY A 134 -17.63 12.07 9.12
CA GLY A 134 -18.79 12.04 10.04
C GLY A 134 -20.01 11.28 9.51
N LEU A 135 -20.05 10.93 8.21
CA LEU A 135 -21.07 10.08 7.60
C LEU A 135 -20.76 8.58 7.74
N GLY A 136 -19.54 8.23 8.12
CA GLY A 136 -19.16 6.85 8.44
C GLY A 136 -19.66 6.41 9.81
N SER A 137 -20.13 5.17 9.91
CA SER A 137 -20.54 4.54 11.18
C SER A 137 -19.36 3.87 11.89
N ALA A 138 -18.38 3.40 11.11
CA ALA A 138 -17.09 2.87 11.56
C ALA A 138 -16.01 3.14 10.51
N ALA A 139 -14.75 2.84 10.86
CA ALA A 139 -13.64 2.92 9.92
C ALA A 139 -12.68 1.72 10.07
N LEU A 140 -11.99 1.42 8.95
CA LEU A 140 -10.87 0.47 8.91
C LEU A 140 -9.64 1.21 8.40
N ALA A 141 -8.70 1.49 9.29
CA ALA A 141 -7.49 2.27 9.02
C ALA A 141 -6.29 1.37 8.67
N GLY A 142 -5.33 1.89 7.91
CA GLY A 142 -4.07 1.19 7.60
C GLY A 142 -3.35 0.80 8.87
N GLY A 143 -2.98 1.78 9.69
CA GLY A 143 -2.28 1.62 10.96
C GLY A 143 -2.50 2.79 11.90
N THR A 144 -1.62 2.90 12.89
CA THR A 144 -1.70 3.90 13.98
C THR A 144 -1.80 5.35 13.48
N PRO A 145 -0.96 5.83 12.55
CA PRO A 145 -1.08 7.21 12.08
C PRO A 145 -2.41 7.53 11.38
N HIS A 146 -2.97 6.55 10.70
CA HIS A 146 -4.23 6.67 9.97
C HIS A 146 -5.42 6.71 10.93
N ARG A 147 -5.38 5.87 11.98
CA ARG A 147 -6.33 5.93 13.10
C ARG A 147 -6.32 7.31 13.75
N ASP A 148 -5.14 7.79 14.09
CA ASP A 148 -4.97 9.07 14.79
C ASP A 148 -5.48 10.24 13.93
N TYR A 149 -5.30 10.16 12.61
CA TYR A 149 -5.86 11.16 11.71
C TYR A 149 -7.39 11.07 11.59
N LEU A 150 -7.98 9.87 11.56
CA LEU A 150 -9.44 9.69 11.61
C LEU A 150 -10.03 10.26 12.91
N ILE A 151 -9.35 10.10 14.05
CA ILE A 151 -9.75 10.71 15.32
C ILE A 151 -9.71 12.24 15.22
N GLN A 152 -8.66 12.83 14.64
CA GLN A 152 -8.59 14.27 14.37
C GLN A 152 -9.72 14.76 13.47
N LEU A 153 -10.19 13.93 12.54
CA LEU A 153 -11.34 14.21 11.68
C LEU A 153 -12.68 13.97 12.37
N GLY A 154 -12.70 13.51 13.63
CA GLY A 154 -13.91 13.41 14.47
C GLY A 154 -14.56 12.02 14.50
N MET A 155 -13.89 10.97 13.99
CA MET A 155 -14.35 9.59 14.19
C MET A 155 -14.08 9.16 15.64
N PRO A 156 -15.05 8.60 16.37
CA PRO A 156 -14.82 8.07 17.72
C PRO A 156 -13.77 6.94 17.70
N PRO A 157 -12.78 6.93 18.61
CA PRO A 157 -11.70 5.93 18.61
C PRO A 157 -12.21 4.48 18.67
N GLU A 158 -13.30 4.23 19.37
CA GLU A 158 -13.94 2.92 19.52
C GLU A 158 -14.59 2.40 18.23
N ASN A 159 -14.78 3.26 17.23
CA ASN A 159 -15.33 2.92 15.92
C ASN A 159 -14.24 2.72 14.85
N ILE A 160 -12.95 2.79 15.23
CA ILE A 160 -11.84 2.68 14.30
C ILE A 160 -11.08 1.37 14.55
N PHE A 161 -10.95 0.56 13.51
CA PHE A 161 -10.22 -0.70 13.51
C PHE A 161 -9.01 -0.60 12.60
N LEU A 162 -7.98 -1.44 12.81
CA LEU A 162 -6.74 -1.44 12.04
C LEU A 162 -6.65 -2.65 11.12
N GLY A 163 -5.75 -2.57 10.13
CA GLY A 163 -5.40 -3.70 9.26
C GLY A 163 -5.92 -3.56 7.84
N TYR A 164 -6.30 -2.34 7.40
CA TYR A 164 -6.70 -2.13 6.02
C TYR A 164 -5.59 -2.55 5.04
N ASP A 165 -4.34 -2.19 5.34
CA ASP A 165 -3.20 -2.44 4.46
C ASP A 165 -2.51 -3.77 4.78
N ALA A 166 -2.75 -4.76 3.93
CA ALA A 166 -2.18 -6.09 4.03
C ALA A 166 -1.85 -6.66 2.64
N VAL A 167 -0.80 -7.48 2.57
CA VAL A 167 -0.45 -8.30 1.41
C VAL A 167 -0.57 -9.78 1.79
N ASP A 168 -0.50 -10.68 0.82
CA ASP A 168 -0.41 -12.12 1.09
C ASP A 168 0.99 -12.45 1.62
N ASN A 169 1.16 -12.38 2.96
CA ASN A 169 2.44 -12.63 3.61
C ASN A 169 2.94 -14.06 3.36
N ASP A 170 2.05 -15.04 3.35
CA ASP A 170 2.41 -16.45 3.13
C ASP A 170 2.93 -16.67 1.72
N TYR A 171 2.31 -16.01 0.74
CA TYR A 171 2.78 -16.03 -0.65
C TYR A 171 4.21 -15.52 -0.77
N PHE A 172 4.52 -14.34 -0.20
CA PHE A 172 5.85 -13.76 -0.27
C PHE A 172 6.87 -14.58 0.53
N ALA A 173 6.55 -15.00 1.74
CA ALA A 173 7.42 -15.80 2.60
C ALA A 173 7.81 -17.12 1.93
N LYS A 174 6.82 -17.88 1.45
CA LYS A 174 7.01 -19.19 0.82
C LYS A 174 7.83 -19.07 -0.47
N ASN A 175 7.45 -18.16 -1.36
CA ASN A 175 8.11 -18.05 -2.66
C ASN A 175 9.53 -17.45 -2.51
N ALA A 176 9.75 -16.47 -1.64
CA ALA A 176 11.09 -15.97 -1.33
C ALA A 176 12.01 -17.04 -0.72
N ALA A 177 11.47 -17.97 0.09
CA ALA A 177 12.24 -19.10 0.63
C ALA A 177 12.67 -20.08 -0.48
N VAL A 178 11.77 -20.39 -1.43
CA VAL A 178 12.10 -21.20 -2.63
C VAL A 178 13.19 -20.52 -3.46
N VAL A 179 13.04 -19.22 -3.73
CA VAL A 179 14.04 -18.43 -4.47
C VAL A 179 15.40 -18.47 -3.76
N ARG A 180 15.45 -18.34 -2.43
CA ARG A 180 16.72 -18.42 -1.68
C ARG A 180 17.44 -19.77 -1.83
N SER A 181 16.71 -20.86 -1.92
CA SER A 181 17.30 -22.20 -2.15
C SER A 181 17.91 -22.36 -3.55
N GLN A 182 17.48 -21.53 -4.52
CA GLN A 182 17.91 -21.53 -5.91
C GLN A 182 18.51 -20.20 -6.35
N LYS A 183 19.06 -19.42 -5.39
CA LYS A 183 19.45 -18.02 -5.55
C LYS A 183 20.38 -17.76 -6.75
N SER A 184 21.36 -18.64 -6.99
CA SER A 184 22.31 -18.50 -8.10
C SER A 184 21.64 -18.65 -9.46
N GLU A 185 20.68 -19.57 -9.59
CA GLU A 185 19.95 -19.80 -10.84
C GLU A 185 18.99 -18.64 -11.13
N VAL A 186 18.22 -18.21 -10.12
CA VAL A 186 17.29 -17.08 -10.25
C VAL A 186 18.03 -15.79 -10.61
N ARG A 187 19.16 -15.50 -9.95
CA ARG A 187 20.00 -14.34 -10.30
C ARG A 187 20.45 -14.37 -11.76
N ARG A 188 20.95 -15.50 -12.22
CA ARG A 188 21.39 -15.67 -13.61
C ARG A 188 20.22 -15.46 -14.59
N LYS A 189 19.04 -16.02 -14.29
CA LYS A 189 17.85 -15.90 -15.14
C LYS A 189 17.33 -14.46 -15.21
N GLN A 190 17.32 -13.75 -14.08
CA GLN A 190 16.82 -12.39 -13.98
C GLN A 190 17.88 -11.30 -14.23
N GLY A 191 19.14 -11.67 -14.45
CA GLY A 191 20.26 -10.72 -14.61
C GLY A 191 20.54 -9.91 -13.36
N LEU A 192 20.38 -10.51 -12.15
CA LEU A 192 20.52 -9.82 -10.88
C LEU A 192 21.96 -9.92 -10.35
N PRO A 193 22.48 -8.86 -9.69
CA PRO A 193 23.80 -8.87 -9.05
C PRO A 193 23.86 -9.82 -7.86
N GLU A 194 25.05 -10.08 -7.37
CA GLU A 194 25.29 -11.02 -6.27
C GLU A 194 24.68 -10.53 -4.96
N LYS A 195 24.92 -9.27 -4.63
CA LYS A 195 24.40 -8.58 -3.44
C LYS A 195 23.84 -7.23 -3.83
N TYR A 196 22.63 -6.91 -3.34
CA TYR A 196 22.00 -5.65 -3.68
C TYR A 196 20.98 -5.18 -2.64
N PHE A 197 20.82 -3.86 -2.58
CA PHE A 197 19.63 -3.22 -2.02
C PHE A 197 18.50 -3.25 -3.04
N LEU A 198 17.32 -3.62 -2.62
CA LEU A 198 16.13 -3.56 -3.47
C LEU A 198 15.28 -2.35 -3.10
N ALA A 199 14.93 -1.54 -4.09
CA ALA A 199 13.84 -0.57 -4.01
C ALA A 199 12.79 -0.92 -5.05
N SER A 200 11.54 -1.13 -4.62
CA SER A 200 10.41 -1.44 -5.49
C SER A 200 9.42 -0.28 -5.48
N ALA A 201 9.23 0.38 -6.62
CA ALA A 201 8.39 1.57 -6.71
C ALA A 201 8.01 1.93 -8.15
N ARG A 202 6.92 2.71 -8.32
CA ARG A 202 6.72 3.50 -9.53
C ARG A 202 7.74 4.63 -9.60
N PHE A 203 8.30 4.93 -10.76
CA PHE A 203 9.28 5.99 -10.93
C PHE A 203 8.59 7.35 -11.06
N VAL A 204 8.14 7.88 -9.92
CA VAL A 204 7.46 9.17 -9.78
C VAL A 204 8.08 9.98 -8.63
N GLU A 205 7.93 11.30 -8.66
CA GLU A 205 8.51 12.29 -7.74
C GLU A 205 8.50 11.84 -6.26
N LYS A 206 7.33 11.50 -5.75
CA LYS A 206 7.15 11.16 -4.33
C LYS A 206 7.93 9.93 -3.88
N LYS A 207 8.37 9.07 -4.80
CA LYS A 207 9.20 7.89 -4.49
C LYS A 207 10.66 8.22 -4.29
N ASN A 208 11.08 9.45 -4.61
CA ASN A 208 12.38 10.03 -4.24
C ASN A 208 13.61 9.22 -4.69
N LEU A 209 13.47 8.52 -5.81
CA LEU A 209 14.53 7.67 -6.35
C LEU A 209 15.78 8.47 -6.81
N PRO A 210 15.67 9.72 -7.33
CA PRO A 210 16.86 10.52 -7.63
C PRO A 210 17.75 10.72 -6.40
N ARG A 211 17.17 11.04 -5.23
CA ARG A 211 17.92 11.20 -3.98
C ARG A 211 18.47 9.87 -3.44
N LEU A 212 17.77 8.76 -3.69
CA LEU A 212 18.33 7.43 -3.38
C LEU A 212 19.59 7.16 -4.19
N ILE A 213 19.63 7.54 -5.47
CA ILE A 213 20.83 7.39 -6.32
C ILE A 213 21.98 8.26 -5.79
N GLU A 214 21.68 9.49 -5.34
CA GLU A 214 22.68 10.35 -4.67
C GLU A 214 23.24 9.70 -3.41
N ALA A 215 22.36 9.17 -2.55
CA ALA A 215 22.77 8.48 -1.34
C ALA A 215 23.58 7.20 -1.65
N TYR A 216 23.21 6.49 -2.70
CA TYR A 216 23.95 5.32 -3.16
C TYR A 216 25.35 5.68 -3.67
N ALA A 217 25.52 6.81 -4.36
CA ALA A 217 26.83 7.28 -4.76
C ALA A 217 27.73 7.64 -3.55
N VAL A 218 27.15 8.24 -2.51
CA VAL A 218 27.85 8.50 -1.23
C VAL A 218 28.21 7.18 -0.54
N TYR A 219 27.27 6.25 -0.43
CA TYR A 219 27.49 4.91 0.12
C TYR A 219 28.67 4.21 -0.54
N ARG A 220 28.73 4.16 -1.86
CA ARG A 220 29.83 3.51 -2.57
C ARG A 220 31.19 4.10 -2.26
N LYS A 221 31.31 5.44 -2.29
CA LYS A 221 32.57 6.14 -1.94
C LYS A 221 33.02 5.80 -0.51
N SER A 222 32.10 5.79 0.45
CA SER A 222 32.41 5.46 1.84
C SER A 222 32.81 4.00 2.00
N ALA A 223 32.09 3.07 1.37
CA ALA A 223 32.39 1.64 1.42
C ALA A 223 33.74 1.29 0.75
N GLU A 224 34.12 1.97 -0.34
CA GLU A 224 35.43 1.81 -0.99
C GLU A 224 36.58 2.26 -0.09
N PHE A 225 36.35 3.24 0.79
CA PHE A 225 37.33 3.75 1.73
C PHE A 225 37.43 2.90 3.00
N GLU A 226 36.28 2.50 3.58
CA GLU A 226 36.23 1.80 4.87
C GLU A 226 36.44 0.28 4.76
N TYR A 227 35.93 -0.33 3.69
CA TYR A 227 35.97 -1.78 3.50
C TYR A 227 36.80 -2.12 2.26
N ALA A 228 37.98 -2.70 2.47
CA ALA A 228 38.88 -3.12 1.39
C ALA A 228 38.16 -4.06 0.39
N LYS A 229 37.46 -3.47 -0.57
CA LYS A 229 36.88 -4.03 -1.84
C LYS A 229 35.91 -5.21 -1.78
N THR A 230 35.53 -5.75 -0.62
CA THR A 230 34.94 -7.09 -0.63
C THR A 230 33.42 -7.20 -0.66
N GLU A 231 32.66 -6.17 -0.32
CA GLU A 231 31.20 -6.36 -0.22
C GLU A 231 30.35 -5.11 -0.48
N ILE A 232 30.70 -4.33 -1.48
CA ILE A 232 29.86 -3.18 -1.87
C ILE A 232 28.66 -3.72 -2.66
N TRP A 233 27.47 -3.50 -2.14
CA TRP A 233 26.26 -4.00 -2.77
C TRP A 233 25.79 -3.08 -3.90
N ASP A 234 25.22 -3.67 -4.91
CA ASP A 234 24.57 -2.94 -6.00
C ASP A 234 23.20 -2.40 -5.57
N LEU A 235 22.55 -1.62 -6.43
CA LEU A 235 21.20 -1.11 -6.22
C LEU A 235 20.29 -1.59 -7.34
N VAL A 236 19.20 -2.28 -6.98
CA VAL A 236 18.15 -2.68 -7.92
C VAL A 236 16.91 -1.81 -7.71
N LEU A 237 16.54 -1.03 -8.72
CA LEU A 237 15.34 -0.22 -8.78
C LEU A 237 14.28 -0.98 -9.59
N LEU A 238 13.39 -1.70 -8.89
CA LEU A 238 12.33 -2.49 -9.50
C LEU A 238 11.11 -1.63 -9.74
N GLY A 239 10.72 -1.53 -10.99
CA GLY A 239 9.56 -0.73 -11.42
C GLY A 239 9.84 0.11 -12.67
N ASP A 240 8.90 0.99 -12.98
CA ASP A 240 8.99 1.89 -14.12
C ASP A 240 8.17 3.18 -13.87
N GLY A 241 8.33 4.17 -14.75
CA GLY A 241 7.55 5.40 -14.71
C GLY A 241 8.21 6.58 -15.40
N ALA A 242 7.60 7.75 -15.26
CA ALA A 242 7.98 8.96 -15.96
C ALA A 242 9.43 9.41 -15.71
N LEU A 243 9.98 9.12 -14.52
CA LEU A 243 11.34 9.54 -14.16
C LEU A 243 12.45 8.59 -14.65
N ARG A 244 12.15 7.50 -15.38
CA ARG A 244 13.16 6.53 -15.78
C ARG A 244 14.39 7.15 -16.45
N LYS A 245 14.20 8.00 -17.45
CA LYS A 245 15.30 8.66 -18.17
C LYS A 245 16.13 9.58 -17.27
N GLU A 246 15.47 10.26 -16.33
CA GLU A 246 16.14 11.12 -15.36
C GLU A 246 17.00 10.29 -14.39
N LEU A 247 16.50 9.15 -13.91
CA LEU A 247 17.25 8.24 -13.05
C LEU A 247 18.47 7.65 -13.76
N GLU A 248 18.35 7.27 -15.02
CA GLU A 248 19.46 6.79 -15.86
C GLU A 248 20.51 7.91 -16.04
N ALA A 249 20.10 9.12 -16.38
CA ALA A 249 21.00 10.28 -16.52
C ALA A 249 21.70 10.62 -15.19
N ARG A 250 20.96 10.63 -14.08
CA ARG A 250 21.50 10.92 -12.74
C ARG A 250 22.55 9.89 -12.29
N SER A 251 22.29 8.62 -12.58
CA SER A 251 23.21 7.52 -12.26
C SER A 251 24.55 7.66 -13.05
N LEU A 252 24.46 8.08 -14.31
CA LEU A 252 25.60 8.33 -15.18
C LEU A 252 26.40 9.55 -14.70
N GLU A 253 25.73 10.66 -14.39
CA GLU A 253 26.34 11.89 -13.88
C GLU A 253 27.16 11.64 -12.60
N LEU A 254 26.63 10.79 -11.70
CA LEU A 254 27.28 10.45 -10.44
C LEU A 254 28.32 9.32 -10.57
N GLY A 255 28.48 8.75 -11.76
CA GLY A 255 29.48 7.70 -12.06
C GLY A 255 29.14 6.35 -11.42
N VAL A 256 27.87 6.07 -11.14
CA VAL A 256 27.41 4.82 -10.49
C VAL A 256 26.50 3.95 -11.35
N SER A 257 26.28 4.32 -12.62
CA SER A 257 25.33 3.68 -13.53
C SER A 257 25.57 2.17 -13.71
N GLN A 258 26.82 1.72 -13.69
CA GLN A 258 27.19 0.30 -13.86
C GLN A 258 26.75 -0.60 -12.69
N TRP A 259 26.40 -0.03 -11.55
CA TRP A 259 25.98 -0.75 -10.34
C TRP A 259 24.50 -0.49 -9.96
N ILE A 260 23.76 0.23 -10.84
CA ILE A 260 22.32 0.47 -10.66
C ILE A 260 21.58 -0.27 -11.75
N HIS A 261 20.75 -1.21 -11.33
CA HIS A 261 19.98 -2.07 -12.24
C HIS A 261 18.51 -1.66 -12.24
N MET A 262 17.95 -1.43 -13.43
CA MET A 262 16.54 -1.03 -13.61
C MET A 262 15.82 -2.04 -14.50
N PRO A 263 15.42 -3.21 -13.95
CA PRO A 263 14.83 -4.31 -14.74
C PRO A 263 13.45 -4.00 -15.32
N GLY A 264 12.84 -2.86 -14.94
CA GLY A 264 11.51 -2.47 -15.36
C GLY A 264 10.41 -2.99 -14.44
N PHE A 265 9.15 -2.75 -14.84
CA PHE A 265 7.98 -3.26 -14.13
C PHE A 265 7.92 -4.78 -14.21
N ARG A 266 7.50 -5.42 -13.11
CA ARG A 266 7.28 -6.87 -13.04
C ARG A 266 5.88 -7.18 -12.55
N GLN A 267 5.30 -8.26 -13.06
CA GLN A 267 4.01 -8.76 -12.59
C GLN A 267 4.14 -9.43 -11.22
N TYR A 268 3.03 -9.55 -10.52
CA TYR A 268 2.97 -10.08 -9.15
C TYR A 268 3.70 -11.45 -8.97
N PRO A 269 3.58 -12.42 -9.91
CA PRO A 269 4.28 -13.70 -9.78
C PRO A 269 5.81 -13.60 -9.84
N ASP A 270 6.35 -12.55 -10.45
CA ASP A 270 7.81 -12.38 -10.60
C ASP A 270 8.46 -11.68 -9.40
N LEU A 271 7.66 -11.01 -8.55
CA LEU A 271 8.17 -10.21 -7.44
C LEU A 271 9.03 -11.01 -6.45
N PRO A 272 8.67 -12.25 -6.07
CA PRO A 272 9.48 -13.04 -5.14
C PRO A 272 10.92 -13.27 -5.60
N ASP A 273 11.20 -13.31 -6.91
CA ASP A 273 12.55 -13.47 -7.46
C ASP A 273 13.46 -12.32 -7.00
N TYR A 274 12.92 -11.11 -7.01
CA TYR A 274 13.65 -9.90 -6.63
C TYR A 274 13.79 -9.76 -5.13
N TYR A 275 12.74 -10.00 -4.36
CA TYR A 275 12.79 -9.97 -2.90
C TYR A 275 13.64 -11.10 -2.33
N GLY A 276 13.50 -12.33 -2.84
CA GLY A 276 14.24 -13.50 -2.37
C GLY A 276 15.75 -13.43 -2.62
N CYS A 277 16.19 -12.72 -3.67
CA CYS A 277 17.61 -12.52 -3.98
C CYS A 277 18.24 -11.30 -3.30
N ALA A 278 17.49 -10.33 -2.80
CA ALA A 278 18.01 -9.13 -2.15
C ALA A 278 18.66 -9.41 -0.79
N GLN A 279 19.47 -8.46 -0.30
CA GLN A 279 20.04 -8.45 1.05
C GLN A 279 19.25 -7.56 2.01
N ALA A 280 18.78 -6.40 1.54
CA ALA A 280 17.96 -5.48 2.30
C ALA A 280 17.01 -4.72 1.36
N PHE A 281 15.91 -4.25 1.90
CA PHE A 281 14.94 -3.41 1.19
C PHE A 281 15.08 -1.95 1.62
N ILE A 282 14.97 -1.01 0.67
CA ILE A 282 15.02 0.43 0.93
C ILE A 282 13.84 1.15 0.30
N HIS A 283 13.12 1.97 1.09
CA HIS A 283 11.94 2.73 0.63
C HIS A 283 12.04 4.22 0.99
N PRO A 284 12.53 5.08 0.07
CA PRO A 284 12.92 6.46 0.36
C PRO A 284 11.83 7.50 0.12
N SER A 285 10.56 7.11 0.02
CA SER A 285 9.45 8.01 -0.34
C SER A 285 9.41 9.26 0.54
N THR A 286 9.22 10.44 -0.07
CA THR A 286 9.01 11.71 0.65
C THR A 286 7.62 11.82 1.26
N THR A 287 6.68 11.06 0.71
CA THR A 287 5.35 10.83 1.27
C THR A 287 4.80 9.50 0.75
N GLU A 288 4.30 8.71 1.66
CA GLU A 288 3.67 7.42 1.35
C GLU A 288 2.52 7.21 2.30
N GLN A 289 1.37 6.87 1.77
CA GLN A 289 0.20 6.62 2.61
C GLN A 289 0.45 5.42 3.52
N TRP A 290 0.75 4.25 2.96
CA TRP A 290 1.19 3.08 3.71
C TRP A 290 2.57 2.59 3.25
N GLY A 291 2.64 1.96 2.09
CA GLY A 291 3.85 1.38 1.51
C GLY A 291 3.80 -0.15 1.53
N LEU A 292 2.83 -0.76 0.83
CA LEU A 292 2.66 -2.23 0.77
C LEU A 292 3.91 -2.99 0.35
N VAL A 293 4.82 -2.36 -0.41
CA VAL A 293 6.12 -2.93 -0.78
C VAL A 293 7.02 -3.20 0.43
N VAL A 294 6.81 -2.50 1.56
CA VAL A 294 7.48 -2.78 2.84
C VAL A 294 6.94 -4.09 3.43
N ASN A 295 5.61 -4.32 3.37
CA ASN A 295 5.01 -5.59 3.79
C ASN A 295 5.58 -6.77 2.98
N GLU A 296 5.70 -6.60 1.65
CA GLU A 296 6.27 -7.61 0.73
C GLU A 296 7.73 -7.95 1.12
N ALA A 297 8.54 -6.92 1.36
CA ALA A 297 9.94 -7.07 1.76
C ALA A 297 10.07 -7.79 3.11
N MET A 298 9.28 -7.37 4.10
CA MET A 298 9.28 -7.97 5.44
C MET A 298 8.80 -9.43 5.40
N ALA A 299 7.71 -9.71 4.69
CA ALA A 299 7.20 -11.06 4.50
C ALA A 299 8.24 -11.95 3.77
N SER A 300 8.97 -11.37 2.83
CA SER A 300 10.10 -12.02 2.18
C SER A 300 11.34 -12.16 3.09
N GLY A 301 11.31 -11.75 4.35
CA GLY A 301 12.40 -11.91 5.31
C GLY A 301 13.59 -10.98 5.05
N LEU A 302 13.35 -9.74 4.65
CA LEU A 302 14.39 -8.73 4.45
C LEU A 302 14.46 -7.75 5.63
N PRO A 303 15.66 -7.33 6.03
CA PRO A 303 15.84 -6.08 6.74
C PRO A 303 15.29 -4.91 5.94
N VAL A 304 14.68 -3.92 6.60
CA VAL A 304 14.01 -2.79 5.93
C VAL A 304 14.61 -1.44 6.34
N LEU A 305 14.90 -0.61 5.35
CA LEU A 305 15.31 0.80 5.50
C LEU A 305 14.15 1.65 4.96
N VAL A 306 13.43 2.35 5.82
CA VAL A 306 12.18 3.00 5.45
C VAL A 306 12.19 4.47 5.81
N SER A 307 11.73 5.31 4.89
CA SER A 307 11.53 6.73 5.20
C SER A 307 10.54 6.90 6.36
N ASN A 308 10.88 7.80 7.30
CA ASN A 308 9.99 8.20 8.40
C ASN A 308 8.72 8.94 7.93
N ARG A 309 8.59 9.18 6.60
CA ARG A 309 7.41 9.77 5.95
C ARG A 309 6.46 8.72 5.37
N CYS A 310 6.76 7.42 5.57
CA CYS A 310 5.88 6.33 5.21
C CYS A 310 4.90 6.03 6.34
N GLY A 311 3.61 5.88 6.00
CA GLY A 311 2.56 5.64 7.00
C GLY A 311 2.71 4.32 7.74
N CYS A 312 3.38 3.32 7.13
CA CYS A 312 3.66 2.03 7.78
C CYS A 312 4.83 2.08 8.77
N ALA A 313 5.72 3.07 8.67
CA ALA A 313 6.99 3.06 9.42
C ALA A 313 6.80 2.94 10.94
N PRO A 314 5.88 3.69 11.61
CA PRO A 314 5.68 3.58 13.05
C PRO A 314 5.15 2.23 13.53
N ASP A 315 4.47 1.48 12.65
CA ASP A 315 3.85 0.20 12.99
C ASP A 315 4.72 -1.01 12.60
N LEU A 316 5.53 -0.88 11.53
CA LEU A 316 6.26 -1.99 10.94
C LEU A 316 7.78 -1.96 11.19
N VAL A 317 8.37 -0.79 11.47
CA VAL A 317 9.82 -0.68 11.66
C VAL A 317 10.14 -0.54 13.14
N ALA A 318 10.75 -1.59 13.71
CA ALA A 318 11.33 -1.58 15.05
C ALA A 318 12.82 -1.28 14.92
N GLU A 319 13.21 -0.05 15.30
CA GLU A 319 14.59 0.46 15.19
C GLU A 319 15.64 -0.50 15.76
N GLY A 320 16.59 -0.90 14.94
CA GLY A 320 17.69 -1.81 15.34
C GLY A 320 17.26 -3.25 15.57
N VAL A 321 16.02 -3.63 15.23
CA VAL A 321 15.47 -4.99 15.38
C VAL A 321 15.22 -5.62 14.03
N ASN A 322 14.43 -4.97 13.16
CA ASN A 322 14.16 -5.45 11.81
C ASN A 322 14.58 -4.44 10.73
N GLY A 323 15.00 -3.25 11.11
CA GLY A 323 15.39 -2.20 10.18
C GLY A 323 15.68 -0.88 10.87
N PHE A 324 15.66 0.17 10.05
CA PHE A 324 15.89 1.54 10.49
C PHE A 324 14.98 2.51 9.71
N THR A 325 14.61 3.60 10.38
CA THR A 325 13.95 4.73 9.72
C THR A 325 14.96 5.84 9.42
N PHE A 326 14.68 6.65 8.40
CA PHE A 326 15.51 7.79 8.02
C PHE A 326 14.67 8.96 7.50
N ASP A 327 15.26 10.17 7.55
CA ASP A 327 14.72 11.34 6.87
C ASP A 327 14.98 11.21 5.34
N PRO A 328 13.92 11.14 4.50
CA PRO A 328 14.06 10.99 3.05
C PRO A 328 14.76 12.17 2.36
N PHE A 329 14.93 13.29 3.05
CA PHE A 329 15.64 14.47 2.55
C PHE A 329 17.13 14.50 2.91
N ASN A 330 17.58 13.59 3.78
CA ASN A 330 18.96 13.54 4.26
C ASN A 330 19.76 12.43 3.55
N VAL A 331 20.47 12.81 2.46
CA VAL A 331 21.31 11.91 1.65
C VAL A 331 22.36 11.17 2.49
N GLN A 332 23.01 11.88 3.44
CA GLN A 332 24.06 11.29 4.29
C GLN A 332 23.50 10.25 5.25
N GLN A 333 22.31 10.50 5.81
CA GLN A 333 21.66 9.53 6.68
C GLN A 333 21.25 8.26 5.91
N ILE A 334 20.69 8.41 4.70
CA ILE A 334 20.34 7.27 3.84
C ILE A 334 21.61 6.45 3.52
N ALA A 335 22.68 7.10 3.07
CA ALA A 335 23.95 6.45 2.78
C ALA A 335 24.56 5.74 4.03
N GLY A 336 24.48 6.39 5.19
CA GLY A 336 24.94 5.81 6.46
C GLY A 336 24.16 4.55 6.86
N MET A 337 22.83 4.53 6.63
CA MET A 337 22.03 3.33 6.87
C MET A 337 22.36 2.20 5.88
N MET A 338 22.60 2.54 4.61
CA MET A 338 23.07 1.55 3.61
C MET A 338 24.42 0.97 4.02
N LEU A 339 25.37 1.82 4.45
CA LEU A 339 26.69 1.39 4.92
C LEU A 339 26.55 0.45 6.12
N LYS A 340 25.78 0.84 7.13
CA LYS A 340 25.57 0.07 8.36
C LYS A 340 25.04 -1.34 8.09
N VAL A 341 24.04 -1.51 7.23
CA VAL A 341 23.46 -2.84 6.98
C VAL A 341 24.28 -3.69 6.02
N SER A 342 25.21 -3.09 5.28
CA SER A 342 26.15 -3.81 4.41
C SER A 342 27.48 -4.18 5.08
N GLU A 343 27.65 -3.85 6.36
CA GLU A 343 28.81 -4.29 7.15
C GLU A 343 28.93 -5.83 7.15
N PRO A 344 30.15 -6.39 7.06
CA PRO A 344 30.36 -7.84 6.95
C PRO A 344 29.70 -8.67 8.07
N TYR A 345 29.58 -8.09 9.27
CA TYR A 345 29.05 -8.77 10.46
C TYR A 345 27.64 -8.30 10.84
N PHE A 346 26.99 -7.49 9.98
CA PHE A 346 25.61 -7.08 10.26
C PHE A 346 24.68 -8.30 10.26
N PRO A 347 23.82 -8.49 11.28
CA PRO A 347 23.03 -9.69 11.48
C PRO A 347 21.79 -9.72 10.55
N LEU A 348 21.99 -9.75 9.23
CA LEU A 348 20.93 -9.71 8.20
C LEU A 348 19.86 -10.77 8.44
N ALA A 349 20.25 -12.01 8.81
CA ALA A 349 19.32 -13.10 9.05
C ALA A 349 18.37 -12.79 10.22
N ALA A 350 18.91 -12.33 11.35
CA ALA A 350 18.11 -11.99 12.54
C ALA A 350 17.14 -10.82 12.26
N PHE A 351 17.58 -9.81 11.50
CA PHE A 351 16.72 -8.69 11.10
C PHE A 351 15.60 -9.17 10.14
N GLY A 352 15.92 -10.10 9.23
CA GLY A 352 14.94 -10.69 8.33
C GLY A 352 13.90 -11.54 9.06
N GLU A 353 14.32 -12.35 10.05
CA GLU A 353 13.44 -13.13 10.91
C GLU A 353 12.53 -12.21 11.76
N ALA A 354 13.09 -11.12 12.30
CA ALA A 354 12.31 -10.13 13.03
C ALA A 354 11.29 -9.43 12.12
N SER A 355 11.64 -9.13 10.85
CA SER A 355 10.70 -8.61 9.86
C SER A 355 9.53 -9.58 9.65
N GLN A 356 9.81 -10.86 9.45
CA GLN A 356 8.75 -11.87 9.27
C GLN A 356 7.87 -12.00 10.52
N HIS A 357 8.46 -11.94 11.70
CA HIS A 357 7.70 -12.00 12.96
C HIS A 357 6.75 -10.81 13.10
N ILE A 358 7.23 -9.58 12.87
CA ILE A 358 6.40 -8.37 12.97
C ILE A 358 5.28 -8.38 11.91
N ILE A 359 5.61 -8.73 10.67
CA ILE A 359 4.63 -8.65 9.57
C ILE A 359 3.57 -9.76 9.65
N ALA A 360 3.80 -10.84 10.37
CA ALA A 360 2.82 -11.90 10.56
C ALA A 360 1.48 -11.38 11.13
N ASP A 361 1.55 -10.36 11.98
CA ASP A 361 0.38 -9.68 12.55
C ASP A 361 -0.30 -8.69 11.59
N TRP A 362 0.31 -8.37 10.44
CA TRP A 362 -0.17 -7.38 9.47
C TRP A 362 -0.56 -8.01 8.13
N GLY A 363 -1.08 -9.23 8.18
CA GLY A 363 -1.52 -9.97 6.99
C GLY A 363 -3.03 -9.88 6.74
N PRO A 364 -3.53 -10.64 5.73
CA PRO A 364 -4.94 -10.66 5.35
C PRO A 364 -5.90 -11.03 6.49
N LYS A 365 -5.44 -11.84 7.46
CA LYS A 365 -6.22 -12.17 8.66
C LYS A 365 -6.55 -10.93 9.49
N ARG A 366 -5.58 -10.01 9.68
CA ARG A 366 -5.82 -8.76 10.40
C ARG A 366 -6.85 -7.89 9.69
N PHE A 367 -6.79 -7.82 8.35
CA PHE A 367 -7.83 -7.16 7.57
C PHE A 367 -9.21 -7.80 7.81
N ALA A 368 -9.29 -9.13 7.78
CA ALA A 368 -10.53 -9.85 7.99
C ALA A 368 -11.12 -9.61 9.39
N ASP A 369 -10.29 -9.68 10.44
CA ASP A 369 -10.70 -9.42 11.82
C ASP A 369 -11.13 -7.95 12.00
N GLY A 370 -10.38 -7.00 11.44
CA GLY A 370 -10.70 -5.57 11.47
C GLY A 370 -11.99 -5.25 10.72
N LEU A 371 -12.20 -5.82 9.53
CA LEU A 371 -13.42 -5.64 8.75
C LEU A 371 -14.63 -6.25 9.46
N PHE A 372 -14.48 -7.44 10.07
CA PHE A 372 -15.52 -8.06 10.87
C PHE A 372 -15.94 -7.14 12.02
N ALA A 373 -15.01 -6.69 12.84
CA ALA A 373 -15.27 -5.82 13.98
C ALA A 373 -15.86 -4.44 13.56
N ALA A 374 -15.34 -3.87 12.46
CA ALA A 374 -15.91 -2.64 11.89
C ALA A 374 -17.35 -2.85 11.41
N THR A 375 -17.66 -4.02 10.84
CA THR A 375 -19.03 -4.34 10.36
C THR A 375 -19.98 -4.50 11.54
N GLU A 376 -19.62 -5.23 12.60
CA GLU A 376 -20.43 -5.34 13.82
C GLU A 376 -20.68 -3.97 14.44
N THR A 377 -19.63 -3.14 14.56
CA THR A 377 -19.74 -1.79 15.12
C THR A 377 -20.61 -0.90 14.26
N ALA A 378 -20.45 -0.95 12.92
CA ALA A 378 -21.27 -0.16 12.01
C ALA A 378 -22.74 -0.52 12.10
N ILE A 379 -23.07 -1.80 12.21
CA ILE A 379 -24.47 -2.28 12.40
C ILE A 379 -25.01 -1.78 13.75
N LYS A 380 -24.23 -1.88 14.82
CA LYS A 380 -24.63 -1.42 16.17
C LYS A 380 -24.85 0.10 16.24
N VAL A 381 -23.95 0.87 15.62
CA VAL A 381 -24.05 2.35 15.54
C VAL A 381 -25.24 2.76 14.64
N GLY A 382 -25.53 1.96 13.62
CA GLY A 382 -26.57 2.22 12.62
C GLY A 382 -26.15 3.23 11.55
N PRO A 383 -27.01 3.46 10.56
CA PRO A 383 -26.76 4.41 9.48
C PRO A 383 -26.76 5.85 9.99
N ARG A 384 -25.80 6.66 9.51
CA ARG A 384 -25.74 8.08 9.85
C ARG A 384 -26.82 8.87 9.10
N ARG A 385 -27.30 9.95 9.72
CA ARG A 385 -28.21 10.91 9.09
C ARG A 385 -27.43 12.13 8.63
N ALA A 386 -27.40 12.35 7.32
CA ALA A 386 -26.71 13.51 6.75
C ALA A 386 -27.56 14.79 6.98
N SER A 387 -26.93 15.84 7.52
CA SER A 387 -27.48 17.19 7.53
C SER A 387 -27.62 17.74 6.10
N LEU A 388 -28.39 18.81 5.93
CA LEU A 388 -28.53 19.49 4.63
C LEU A 388 -27.15 19.93 4.10
N LEU A 389 -26.31 20.48 4.97
CA LEU A 389 -24.97 20.91 4.64
C LEU A 389 -24.08 19.74 4.13
N GLN A 390 -24.08 18.60 4.81
CA GLN A 390 -23.34 17.40 4.38
C GLN A 390 -23.82 16.88 3.02
N ARG A 391 -25.12 16.92 2.75
CA ARG A 391 -25.69 16.55 1.44
C ARG A 391 -25.22 17.50 0.33
N LEU A 392 -25.15 18.81 0.60
CA LEU A 392 -24.63 19.81 -0.33
C LEU A 392 -23.13 19.61 -0.59
N ILE A 393 -22.35 19.33 0.46
CA ILE A 393 -20.92 19.03 0.33
C ILE A 393 -20.70 17.78 -0.53
N LEU A 394 -21.42 16.67 -0.27
CA LEU A 394 -21.31 15.46 -1.08
C LEU A 394 -21.63 15.73 -2.55
N ARG A 395 -22.72 16.46 -2.83
CA ARG A 395 -23.05 16.86 -4.20
C ARG A 395 -21.95 17.69 -4.85
N GLY A 396 -21.43 18.69 -4.15
CA GLY A 396 -20.35 19.54 -4.66
C GLY A 396 -19.05 18.79 -4.91
N LEU A 397 -18.73 17.77 -4.10
CA LEU A 397 -17.56 16.91 -4.32
C LEU A 397 -17.73 15.96 -5.51
N MET A 398 -18.96 15.47 -5.75
CA MET A 398 -19.27 14.59 -6.89
C MET A 398 -19.36 15.34 -8.23
N LEU A 399 -19.41 16.67 -8.24
CA LEU A 399 -19.42 17.49 -9.47
C LEU A 399 -18.01 17.92 -9.92
N ARG A 400 -16.97 17.56 -9.18
CA ARG A 400 -15.55 17.80 -9.55
C ARG A 400 -15.02 16.70 -10.45
#